data_46f90f940006b25f6f7dd85b15e56419
#
_entry.id   46f90f940006b25f6f7dd85b15e56419
#
_cell.length_a   1.000
_cell.length_b   1.000
_cell.length_c   1.000
_cell.angle_alpha   90.00
_cell.angle_beta   90.00
_cell.angle_gamma   90.00
#
_symmetry.space_group_name_H-M   'P 1'
#
loop_
_entity.id
_entity.type
_entity.pdbx_description
1 polymer ?
#
loop_
_entity_poly.entity_id
_entity_poly.type
_entity_poly.pdbx_seq_one_letter_code
_entity_poly.pdbx_strand_id
1 'polypeptide(L)'
;TKKRKEGFFGADAAASIDAIFRYMMDVLRARGMAAKNCPPADYVSYMDEDLREEYLTAARLWQEARFSGKPMEELQRRQVLRLKDEIWERTWHSASLKERLRLKYVEFL
;
A
#
# COMPACT_ATOMS: atom_id res chain seq x y z
N THR A 1 -4.25 11.64 -6.43
CA THR A 1 -5.15 12.20 -7.45
C THR A 1 -6.15 11.16 -7.92
N LYS A 2 -7.16 11.64 -8.58
CA LYS A 2 -8.17 10.81 -9.24
C LYS A 2 -7.53 9.77 -10.18
N LYS A 3 -6.53 10.17 -10.95
CA LYS A 3 -5.83 9.31 -11.89
C LYS A 3 -5.11 8.15 -11.19
N ARG A 4 -4.45 8.42 -10.06
CA ARG A 4 -3.77 7.38 -9.30
C ARG A 4 -4.77 6.37 -8.71
N LYS A 5 -5.89 6.87 -8.18
CA LYS A 5 -6.94 6.01 -7.60
C LYS A 5 -7.65 5.16 -8.66
N GLU A 6 -7.75 5.63 -9.89
CA GLU A 6 -8.31 4.84 -10.99
C GLU A 6 -7.54 3.54 -11.22
N GLY A 7 -6.21 3.55 -11.02
CA GLY A 7 -5.38 2.35 -11.14
C GLY A 7 -5.73 1.24 -10.14
N PHE A 8 -6.41 1.59 -9.03
CA PHE A 8 -6.81 0.61 -8.02
C PHE A 8 -7.98 -0.27 -8.47
N PHE A 9 -8.72 0.16 -9.49
CA PHE A 9 -9.97 -0.46 -9.92
C PHE A 9 -9.97 -0.85 -11.40
N GLY A 10 -8.79 -0.94 -12.02
CA GLY A 10 -8.68 -1.34 -13.41
C GLY A 10 -9.12 -2.78 -13.65
N ALA A 11 -9.29 -3.15 -14.92
CA ALA A 11 -9.72 -4.50 -15.31
C ALA A 11 -8.68 -5.58 -14.97
N ASP A 12 -7.40 -5.21 -14.94
CA ASP A 12 -6.31 -6.13 -14.60
C ASP A 12 -6.03 -6.07 -13.10
N ALA A 13 -6.42 -7.12 -12.38
CA ALA A 13 -6.23 -7.20 -10.94
C ALA A 13 -4.75 -7.16 -10.53
N ALA A 14 -3.86 -7.75 -11.33
CA ALA A 14 -2.42 -7.70 -11.04
C ALA A 14 -1.88 -6.27 -11.09
N ALA A 15 -2.25 -5.51 -12.11
CA ALA A 15 -1.86 -4.10 -12.22
C ALA A 15 -2.45 -3.27 -11.08
N SER A 16 -3.68 -3.56 -10.67
CA SER A 16 -4.32 -2.90 -9.54
C SER A 16 -3.59 -3.18 -8.24
N ILE A 17 -3.24 -4.42 -7.98
CA ILE A 17 -2.48 -4.82 -6.78
C ILE A 17 -1.14 -4.08 -6.72
N ASP A 18 -0.42 -4.01 -7.85
CA ASP A 18 0.83 -3.27 -7.94
C ASP A 18 0.62 -1.79 -7.60
N ALA A 19 -0.39 -1.16 -8.18
CA ALA A 19 -0.69 0.25 -7.93
C ALA A 19 -1.06 0.51 -6.46
N ILE A 20 -1.90 -0.34 -5.89
CA ILE A 20 -2.33 -0.23 -4.48
C ILE A 20 -1.14 -0.38 -3.54
N PHE A 21 -0.32 -1.39 -3.77
CA PHE A 21 0.83 -1.67 -2.91
C PHE A 21 1.85 -0.53 -2.96
N ARG A 22 2.14 0.01 -4.14
CA ARG A 22 3.04 1.15 -4.29
C ARG A 22 2.53 2.39 -3.57
N TYR A 23 1.22 2.65 -3.65
CA TYR A 23 0.60 3.74 -2.91
C TYR A 23 0.80 3.56 -1.41
N MET A 24 0.59 2.34 -0.91
CA MET A 24 0.79 2.01 0.50
C MET A 24 2.23 2.26 0.93
N MET A 25 3.21 1.89 0.10
CA MET A 25 4.63 2.16 0.36
C MET A 25 4.90 3.66 0.44
N ASP A 26 4.31 4.44 -0.45
CA ASP A 26 4.49 5.89 -0.45
C ASP A 26 3.91 6.54 0.82
N VAL A 27 2.77 6.04 1.30
CA VAL A 27 2.18 6.50 2.57
C VAL A 27 3.13 6.23 3.74
N LEU A 28 3.69 5.03 3.81
CA LEU A 28 4.62 4.67 4.88
C LEU A 28 5.90 5.51 4.85
N ARG A 29 6.43 5.76 3.66
CA ARG A 29 7.61 6.62 3.49
C ARG A 29 7.33 8.07 3.85
N ALA A 30 6.16 8.58 3.46
CA ALA A 30 5.75 9.95 3.78
C ALA A 30 5.67 10.18 5.28
N ARG A 31 5.37 9.13 6.03
CA ARG A 31 5.37 9.20 7.49
C ARG A 31 6.77 9.05 8.10
N GLY A 32 7.78 8.73 7.30
CA GLY A 32 9.14 8.53 7.77
C GLY A 32 9.35 7.19 8.47
N MET A 33 8.44 6.24 8.26
CA MET A 33 8.49 4.94 8.93
C MET A 33 9.56 4.01 8.39
N ALA A 34 10.01 4.25 7.14
CA ALA A 34 11.02 3.39 6.53
C ALA A 34 11.94 4.18 5.62
N ALA A 35 13.18 3.72 5.47
CA ALA A 35 14.13 4.29 4.53
C ALA A 35 13.72 3.96 3.10
N LYS A 36 14.08 4.84 2.18
CA LYS A 36 13.74 4.71 0.76
C LYS A 36 14.23 3.38 0.14
N ASN A 37 15.33 2.84 0.64
CA ASN A 37 15.94 1.60 0.13
C ASN A 37 15.54 0.35 0.90
N CYS A 38 14.61 0.48 1.84
CA CYS A 38 14.17 -0.66 2.64
C CYS A 38 13.33 -1.60 1.77
N PRO A 39 13.65 -2.90 1.69
CA PRO A 39 12.81 -3.85 0.96
C PRO A 39 11.39 -3.89 1.55
N PRO A 40 10.36 -4.09 0.71
CA PRO A 40 8.98 -4.10 1.20
C PRO A 40 8.71 -5.05 2.36
N ALA A 41 9.33 -6.23 2.38
CA ALA A 41 9.16 -7.20 3.46
C ALA A 41 9.65 -6.66 4.82
N ASP A 42 10.66 -5.79 4.81
CA ASP A 42 11.23 -5.24 6.04
C ASP A 42 10.30 -4.18 6.68
N TYR A 43 9.32 -3.68 5.95
CA TYR A 43 8.35 -2.72 6.49
C TYR A 43 7.43 -3.35 7.54
N VAL A 44 7.38 -4.66 7.61
CA VAL A 44 6.53 -5.36 8.59
C VAL A 44 6.85 -4.95 10.03
N SER A 45 8.10 -4.64 10.32
CA SER A 45 8.51 -4.21 11.66
C SER A 45 7.94 -2.84 12.05
N TYR A 46 7.49 -2.04 11.08
CA TYR A 46 6.86 -0.74 11.31
C TYR A 46 5.35 -0.81 11.37
N MET A 47 4.78 -1.99 11.11
CA MET A 47 3.33 -2.20 11.17
C MET A 47 2.86 -2.43 12.59
N ASP A 48 1.64 -1.97 12.88
CA ASP A 48 0.94 -2.39 14.09
C ASP A 48 0.84 -3.92 14.10
N GLU A 49 0.97 -4.51 15.26
CA GLU A 49 1.05 -5.95 15.40
C GLU A 49 -0.13 -6.68 14.74
N ASP A 50 -1.32 -6.14 14.87
CA ASP A 50 -2.53 -6.73 14.29
C ASP A 50 -2.58 -6.69 12.77
N LEU A 51 -1.75 -5.88 12.12
CA LEU A 51 -1.68 -5.77 10.66
C LEU A 51 -0.52 -6.52 10.03
N ARG A 52 0.40 -7.05 10.83
CA ARG A 52 1.64 -7.65 10.30
C ARG A 52 1.39 -8.83 9.38
N GLU A 53 0.48 -9.72 9.78
CA GLU A 53 0.17 -10.90 8.97
C GLU A 53 -0.48 -10.53 7.66
N GLU A 54 -1.44 -9.60 7.69
CA GLU A 54 -2.09 -9.10 6.47
C GLU A 54 -1.09 -8.40 5.56
N TYR A 55 -0.16 -7.65 6.14
CA TYR A 55 0.87 -6.97 5.37
C TYR A 55 1.79 -7.97 4.64
N LEU A 56 2.24 -9.03 5.32
CA LEU A 56 3.08 -10.05 4.70
C LEU A 56 2.35 -10.76 3.56
N THR A 57 1.07 -11.03 3.74
CA THR A 57 0.23 -11.60 2.67
C THR A 57 0.15 -10.65 1.48
N ALA A 58 -0.09 -9.36 1.73
CA ALA A 58 -0.14 -8.35 0.67
C ALA A 58 1.19 -8.21 -0.08
N ALA A 59 2.31 -8.25 0.64
CA ALA A 59 3.63 -8.19 0.03
C ALA A 59 3.89 -9.39 -0.89
N ARG A 60 3.46 -10.57 -0.48
CA ARG A 60 3.55 -11.78 -1.29
C ARG A 60 2.67 -11.67 -2.54
N LEU A 61 1.45 -11.20 -2.40
CA LEU A 61 0.53 -11.00 -3.53
C LEU A 61 1.10 -9.97 -4.51
N TRP A 62 1.72 -8.92 -4.01
CA TRP A 62 2.37 -7.92 -4.85
C TRP A 62 3.51 -8.52 -5.67
N GLN A 63 4.36 -9.35 -5.06
CA GLN A 63 5.43 -10.05 -5.78
C GLN A 63 4.87 -10.99 -6.84
N GLU A 64 3.83 -11.75 -6.53
CA GLU A 64 3.16 -12.60 -7.50
C GLU A 64 2.59 -11.79 -8.66
N ALA A 65 1.95 -10.67 -8.37
CA ALA A 65 1.37 -9.80 -9.39
C ALA A 65 2.42 -9.26 -10.36
N ARG A 66 3.63 -8.98 -9.86
CA ARG A 66 4.71 -8.41 -10.68
C ARG A 66 5.50 -9.46 -11.46
N PHE A 67 5.75 -10.61 -10.87
CA PHE A 67 6.78 -11.53 -11.39
C PHE A 67 6.26 -12.90 -11.82
N SER A 68 5.08 -13.33 -11.39
CA SER A 68 4.60 -14.67 -11.72
C SER A 68 3.98 -14.78 -13.11
N GLY A 69 3.51 -13.68 -13.68
CA GLY A 69 2.76 -13.67 -14.92
C GLY A 69 1.37 -14.30 -14.82
N LYS A 70 0.97 -14.76 -13.65
CA LYS A 70 -0.34 -15.35 -13.41
C LYS A 70 -1.40 -14.27 -13.22
N PRO A 71 -2.64 -14.49 -13.72
CA PRO A 71 -3.74 -13.60 -13.42
C PRO A 71 -4.01 -13.59 -11.91
N MET A 72 -4.30 -12.42 -11.37
CA MET A 72 -4.69 -12.27 -9.97
C MET A 72 -6.21 -12.18 -9.85
N GLU A 73 -6.75 -12.63 -8.74
CA GLU A 73 -8.18 -12.68 -8.50
C GLU A 73 -8.70 -11.41 -7.85
N GLU A 74 -9.98 -11.11 -8.07
CA GLU A 74 -10.66 -9.97 -7.46
C GLU A 74 -10.59 -9.99 -5.94
N LEU A 75 -10.72 -11.17 -5.33
CA LEU A 75 -10.62 -11.29 -3.88
C LEU A 75 -9.25 -10.86 -3.36
N GLN A 76 -8.19 -11.20 -4.09
CA GLN A 76 -6.82 -10.80 -3.75
C GLN A 76 -6.66 -9.28 -3.84
N ARG A 77 -7.21 -8.66 -4.88
CA ARG A 77 -7.21 -7.21 -5.01
C ARG A 77 -7.92 -6.55 -3.83
N ARG A 78 -9.08 -7.07 -3.43
CA ARG A 78 -9.83 -6.55 -2.29
C ARG A 78 -9.07 -6.66 -0.98
N GLN A 79 -8.32 -7.73 -0.79
CA GLN A 79 -7.50 -7.92 0.40
C GLN A 79 -6.43 -6.83 0.51
N VAL A 80 -5.73 -6.56 -0.58
CA VAL A 80 -4.68 -5.53 -0.60
C VAL A 80 -5.29 -4.14 -0.45
N LEU A 81 -6.42 -3.89 -1.12
CA LEU A 81 -7.12 -2.61 -1.04
C LEU A 81 -7.58 -2.31 0.39
N ARG A 82 -8.14 -3.30 1.08
CA ARG A 82 -8.60 -3.14 2.45
C ARG A 82 -7.45 -2.84 3.40
N LEU A 83 -6.32 -3.52 3.24
CA LEU A 83 -5.13 -3.23 4.02
C LEU A 83 -4.64 -1.80 3.79
N LYS A 84 -4.60 -1.37 2.54
CA LYS A 84 -4.20 0.01 2.19
C LYS A 84 -5.12 1.03 2.87
N ASP A 85 -6.43 0.80 2.84
CA ASP A 85 -7.39 1.69 3.47
C ASP A 85 -7.17 1.77 4.98
N GLU A 86 -6.92 0.63 5.63
CA GLU A 86 -6.66 0.59 7.07
C GLU A 86 -5.36 1.31 7.44
N ILE A 87 -4.30 1.09 6.67
CA ILE A 87 -3.02 1.77 6.90
C ILE A 87 -3.17 3.27 6.72
N TRP A 88 -3.87 3.71 5.66
CA TRP A 88 -4.12 5.13 5.43
C TRP A 88 -4.87 5.74 6.61
N GLU A 89 -5.94 5.10 7.06
CA GLU A 89 -6.78 5.58 8.14
C GLU A 89 -5.99 5.75 9.43
N ARG A 90 -5.24 4.72 9.84
CA ARG A 90 -4.42 4.77 11.04
C ARG A 90 -3.31 5.82 10.95
N THR A 91 -2.66 5.88 9.79
CA THR A 91 -1.60 6.84 9.55
C THR A 91 -2.12 8.27 9.62
N TRP A 92 -3.25 8.53 8.98
CA TRP A 92 -3.87 9.85 8.97
C TRP A 92 -4.27 10.32 10.38
N HIS A 93 -4.94 9.44 11.14
CA HIS A 93 -5.41 9.79 12.48
C HIS A 93 -4.29 10.00 13.49
N SER A 94 -3.17 9.32 13.33
CA SER A 94 -2.02 9.47 14.25
C SER A 94 -1.01 10.51 13.76
N ALA A 95 -1.20 11.10 12.58
CA ALA A 95 -0.26 12.04 11.99
C ALA A 95 -0.38 13.45 12.60
N SER A 96 0.75 14.12 12.76
CA SER A 96 0.80 15.54 13.07
C SER A 96 0.35 16.37 11.87
N LEU A 97 0.12 17.67 12.03
CA LEU A 97 -0.25 18.57 10.94
C LEU A 97 0.77 18.52 9.80
N LYS A 98 2.06 18.55 10.15
CA LYS A 98 3.15 18.49 9.17
C LYS A 98 3.13 17.16 8.40
N GLU A 99 2.92 16.06 9.10
CA GLU A 99 2.82 14.74 8.47
C GLU A 99 1.60 14.62 7.57
N ARG A 100 0.46 15.21 7.98
CA ARG A 100 -0.75 15.25 7.15
C ARG A 100 -0.54 15.99 5.84
N LEU A 101 0.25 17.05 5.84
CA LEU A 101 0.60 17.76 4.61
C LEU A 101 1.39 16.86 3.66
N ARG A 102 2.33 16.08 4.19
CA ARG A 102 3.10 15.10 3.39
C ARG A 102 2.19 14.02 2.81
N LEU A 103 1.24 13.53 3.61
CA LEU A 103 0.29 12.51 3.16
C LEU A 103 -0.62 13.04 2.05
N LYS A 104 -1.06 14.29 2.15
CA LYS A 104 -1.82 14.94 1.08
C LYS A 104 -1.02 15.02 -0.20
N TYR A 105 0.27 15.30 -0.11
CA TYR A 105 1.16 15.30 -1.28
C TYR A 105 1.19 13.93 -1.96
N VAL A 106 1.30 12.84 -1.19
CA VAL A 106 1.25 11.48 -1.73
C VAL A 106 -0.07 11.21 -2.43
N GLU A 107 -1.17 11.67 -1.84
CA GLU A 107 -2.51 11.50 -2.42
C GLU A 107 -2.63 12.17 -3.78
N PHE A 108 -1.92 13.29 -3.99
CA PHE A 108 -1.94 14.03 -5.25
C PHE A 108 -0.95 13.52 -6.30
N LEU A 109 -0.05 12.63 -5.94
CA LEU A 109 0.84 12.00 -6.90
C LEU A 109 0.09 10.97 -7.74
#